data_17ed043ed9d82f0693ff26b960b894e8
#
_entry.id   17ed043ed9d82f0693ff26b960b894e8
#
_cell.length_a   1.000
_cell.length_b   1.000
_cell.length_c   1.000
_cell.angle_alpha   90.00
_cell.angle_beta   90.00
_cell.angle_gamma   90.00
#
_symmetry.space_group_name_H-M   'P 1'
#
loop_
_entity.id
_entity.type
_entity.pdbx_description
1 polymer ?
#
loop_
_entity_poly.entity_id
_entity_poly.type
_entity_poly.pdbx_seq_one_letter_code
_entity_poly.pdbx_strand_id
1 'polypeptide(L)'
;MIKITTDSTCDLPRELLERYNITVTPLGIIKAGKLYQDGVDIRTGDIAAHVDAGGEITTTNAVNVADYEELFRRLMEEYDALIHLNIGMGFSSCHQNARLAAEEVDGVYVVDSANLTVGHGMLVLAAAEAAEAGKSVTEILAM
;
A
#
# COMPACT_ATOMS: atom_id res chain seq x y z
N MET A 1 -0.21 19.79 -3.16
CA MET A 1 0.64 18.64 -3.59
C MET A 1 -0.16 17.34 -3.48
N ILE A 2 0.03 16.41 -4.44
CA ILE A 2 -0.62 15.08 -4.41
C ILE A 2 0.33 14.10 -3.72
N LYS A 3 -0.18 13.36 -2.74
CA LYS A 3 0.53 12.26 -2.07
C LYS A 3 0.17 10.93 -2.72
N ILE A 4 1.18 10.13 -3.06
CA ILE A 4 0.99 8.73 -3.48
C ILE A 4 1.28 7.81 -2.29
N THR A 5 0.37 6.89 -2.07
CA THR A 5 0.48 5.85 -1.05
C THR A 5 0.10 4.49 -1.65
N THR A 6 0.58 3.42 -1.03
CA THR A 6 0.33 2.06 -1.50
C THR A 6 0.38 1.09 -0.33
N ASP A 7 0.03 -0.16 -0.54
CA ASP A 7 0.31 -1.23 0.41
C ASP A 7 1.64 -1.95 0.10
N SER A 8 2.11 -2.78 1.03
CA SER A 8 3.43 -3.42 0.95
C SER A 8 3.58 -4.41 -0.20
N THR A 9 2.48 -4.84 -0.82
CA THR A 9 2.52 -5.78 -1.95
C THR A 9 2.99 -5.14 -3.26
N CYS A 10 3.30 -3.85 -3.26
CA CYS A 10 3.88 -3.18 -4.43
C CYS A 10 5.31 -3.63 -4.76
N ASP A 11 6.00 -4.23 -3.81
CA ASP A 11 7.37 -4.73 -3.91
C ASP A 11 8.37 -3.74 -4.55
N LEU A 12 8.12 -2.44 -4.39
CA LEU A 12 9.05 -1.42 -4.85
C LEU A 12 10.30 -1.37 -3.98
N PRO A 13 11.50 -1.23 -4.60
CA PRO A 13 12.72 -1.02 -3.84
C PRO A 13 12.65 0.25 -2.99
N ARG A 14 13.31 0.20 -1.83
CA ARG A 14 13.32 1.31 -0.87
C ARG A 14 13.79 2.63 -1.50
N GLU A 15 14.75 2.57 -2.39
CA GLU A 15 15.30 3.73 -3.11
C GLU A 15 14.25 4.46 -3.94
N LEU A 16 13.30 3.73 -4.56
CA LEU A 16 12.20 4.33 -5.31
C LEU A 16 11.12 4.89 -4.38
N LEU A 17 10.81 4.19 -3.29
CA LEU A 17 9.86 4.68 -2.28
C LEU A 17 10.34 6.01 -1.69
N GLU A 18 11.62 6.11 -1.34
CA GLU A 18 12.23 7.32 -0.81
C GLU A 18 12.34 8.43 -1.87
N ARG A 19 12.77 8.08 -3.11
CA ARG A 19 12.93 9.04 -4.22
C ARG A 19 11.63 9.76 -4.56
N TYR A 20 10.51 9.06 -4.58
CA TYR A 20 9.20 9.60 -4.91
C TYR A 20 8.34 9.89 -3.67
N ASN A 21 8.91 9.80 -2.49
CA ASN A 21 8.17 10.02 -1.23
C ASN A 21 6.86 9.22 -1.16
N ILE A 22 6.91 7.94 -1.54
CA ILE A 22 5.75 7.04 -1.50
C ILE A 22 5.62 6.48 -0.08
N THR A 23 4.44 6.59 0.51
CA THR A 23 4.15 5.99 1.81
C THR A 23 3.54 4.61 1.62
N VAL A 24 4.10 3.62 2.32
CA VAL A 24 3.66 2.22 2.26
C VAL A 24 2.89 1.86 3.52
N THR A 25 1.71 1.26 3.34
CA THR A 25 0.92 0.65 4.42
C THR A 25 1.26 -0.84 4.47
N PRO A 26 1.85 -1.34 5.57
CA PRO A 26 2.24 -2.74 5.67
C PRO A 26 1.00 -3.65 5.83
N LEU A 27 0.93 -4.73 5.05
CA LEU A 27 0.03 -5.83 5.35
C LEU A 27 0.48 -6.57 6.62
N GLY A 28 -0.45 -7.21 7.29
CA GLY A 28 -0.12 -8.13 8.38
C GLY A 28 0.40 -9.46 7.84
N ILE A 29 1.39 -10.03 8.52
CA ILE A 29 1.89 -11.39 8.29
C ILE A 29 1.71 -12.19 9.59
N ILE A 30 0.97 -13.30 9.53
CA ILE A 30 0.81 -14.20 10.67
C ILE A 30 1.81 -15.34 10.52
N LYS A 31 2.75 -15.40 11.47
CA LYS A 31 3.78 -16.43 11.56
C LYS A 31 3.74 -17.07 12.95
N ALA A 32 3.54 -18.39 13.03
CA ALA A 32 3.44 -19.14 14.28
C ALA A 32 2.45 -18.51 15.28
N GLY A 33 1.27 -18.08 14.78
CA GLY A 33 0.22 -17.48 15.60
C GLY A 33 0.46 -16.04 16.06
N LYS A 34 1.57 -15.41 15.64
CA LYS A 34 1.90 -14.01 15.96
C LYS A 34 1.78 -13.13 14.71
N LEU A 35 1.18 -11.94 14.89
CA LEU A 35 1.05 -10.92 13.85
C LEU A 35 2.31 -10.07 13.76
N TYR A 36 2.79 -9.85 12.55
CA TYR A 36 3.90 -8.99 12.16
C TYR A 36 3.46 -8.04 11.07
N GLN A 37 4.21 -6.96 10.85
CA GLN A 37 4.00 -5.99 9.76
C GLN A 37 5.03 -6.22 8.66
N ASP A 38 4.54 -6.47 7.45
CA ASP A 38 5.36 -6.76 6.27
C ASP A 38 6.33 -5.61 5.95
N GLY A 39 7.61 -5.96 5.82
CA GLY A 39 8.68 -5.00 5.55
C GLY A 39 9.10 -4.12 6.75
N VAL A 40 8.38 -4.18 7.87
CA VAL A 40 8.66 -3.42 9.09
C VAL A 40 9.38 -4.32 10.12
N ASP A 41 8.70 -5.32 10.65
CA ASP A 41 9.22 -6.22 11.68
C ASP A 41 9.35 -7.69 11.23
N ILE A 42 9.01 -7.96 9.96
CA ILE A 42 9.26 -9.24 9.27
C ILE A 42 9.63 -8.98 7.82
N ARG A 43 10.54 -9.80 7.28
CA ARG A 43 11.00 -9.73 5.90
C ARG A 43 10.91 -11.10 5.23
N THR A 44 10.99 -11.13 3.91
CA THR A 44 10.94 -12.36 3.10
C THR A 44 11.94 -13.42 3.58
N GLY A 45 13.16 -13.00 3.95
CA GLY A 45 14.19 -13.92 4.50
C GLY A 45 13.78 -14.60 5.81
N ASP A 46 13.03 -13.89 6.69
CA ASP A 46 12.55 -14.44 7.95
C ASP A 46 11.45 -15.49 7.72
N ILE A 47 10.62 -15.26 6.69
CA ILE A 47 9.58 -16.21 6.28
C ILE A 47 10.21 -17.46 5.69
N ALA A 48 11.17 -17.30 4.77
CA ALA A 48 11.90 -18.40 4.16
C ALA A 48 12.60 -19.26 5.22
N ALA A 49 13.37 -18.64 6.12
CA ALA A 49 14.07 -19.33 7.19
C ALA A 49 13.12 -20.10 8.14
N HIS A 50 11.94 -19.53 8.41
CA HIS A 50 10.91 -20.21 9.23
C HIS A 50 10.39 -21.49 8.55
N VAL A 51 10.08 -21.41 7.25
CA VAL A 51 9.59 -22.58 6.47
C VAL A 51 10.69 -23.63 6.30
N ASP A 52 11.92 -23.20 5.99
CA ASP A 52 13.08 -24.09 5.86
C ASP A 52 13.41 -24.85 7.16
N ALA A 53 13.11 -24.24 8.31
CA ALA A 53 13.20 -24.87 9.64
C ALA A 53 12.04 -25.81 9.97
N GLY A 54 11.10 -26.04 9.03
CA GLY A 54 9.94 -26.91 9.22
C GLY A 54 8.73 -26.21 9.86
N GLY A 55 8.73 -24.87 9.91
CA GLY A 55 7.56 -24.09 10.35
C GLY A 55 6.43 -24.12 9.32
N GLU A 56 5.21 -23.89 9.77
CA GLU A 56 4.05 -23.75 8.89
C GLU A 56 4.16 -22.52 8.01
N ILE A 57 3.61 -22.59 6.79
CA ILE A 57 3.56 -21.44 5.89
C ILE A 57 2.79 -20.27 6.54
N THR A 58 3.32 -19.07 6.39
CA THR A 58 2.70 -17.85 6.91
C THR A 58 1.43 -17.51 6.14
N THR A 59 0.53 -16.75 6.77
CA THR A 59 -0.65 -16.19 6.13
C THR A 59 -0.65 -14.68 6.22
N THR A 60 -1.39 -14.00 5.32
CA THR A 60 -1.52 -12.56 5.31
C THR A 60 -2.76 -12.10 6.06
N ASN A 61 -2.71 -10.88 6.58
CA ASN A 61 -3.84 -10.17 7.18
C ASN A 61 -3.97 -8.80 6.52
N ALA A 62 -5.17 -8.50 6.00
CA ALA A 62 -5.43 -7.22 5.36
C ALA A 62 -5.35 -6.06 6.37
N VAL A 63 -4.93 -4.90 5.88
CA VAL A 63 -5.01 -3.65 6.65
C VAL A 63 -6.48 -3.33 6.93
N ASN A 64 -6.80 -2.97 8.16
CA ASN A 64 -8.17 -2.66 8.56
C ASN A 64 -8.57 -1.21 8.22
N VAL A 65 -9.87 -0.91 8.31
CA VAL A 65 -10.42 0.41 7.97
C VAL A 65 -9.85 1.51 8.87
N ALA A 66 -9.73 1.25 10.18
CA ALA A 66 -9.26 2.25 11.14
C ALA A 66 -7.80 2.66 10.89
N ASP A 67 -6.93 1.71 10.53
CA ASP A 67 -5.52 1.99 10.22
C ASP A 67 -5.40 2.84 8.93
N TYR A 68 -6.25 2.57 7.93
CA TYR A 68 -6.31 3.41 6.72
C TYR A 68 -6.83 4.82 7.04
N GLU A 69 -7.89 4.93 7.83
CA GLU A 69 -8.47 6.23 8.21
C GLU A 69 -7.46 7.10 8.97
N GLU A 70 -6.75 6.53 9.95
CA GLU A 70 -5.70 7.22 10.68
C GLU A 70 -4.58 7.71 9.75
N LEU A 71 -4.11 6.86 8.84
CA LEU A 71 -3.11 7.22 7.86
C LEU A 71 -3.58 8.35 6.94
N PHE A 72 -4.79 8.23 6.40
CA PHE A 72 -5.33 9.20 5.45
C PHE A 72 -5.53 10.57 6.12
N ARG A 73 -6.13 10.62 7.32
CA ARG A 73 -6.29 11.87 8.08
C ARG A 73 -4.95 12.56 8.33
N ARG A 74 -3.96 11.80 8.79
CA ARG A 74 -2.63 12.35 9.06
C ARG A 74 -1.97 12.93 7.80
N LEU A 75 -2.05 12.23 6.67
CA LEU A 75 -1.44 12.71 5.43
C LEU A 75 -2.19 13.90 4.83
N MET A 76 -3.51 13.96 4.97
CA MET A 76 -4.30 15.08 4.48
C MET A 76 -4.09 16.39 5.28
N GLU A 77 -3.39 16.36 6.41
CA GLU A 77 -2.93 17.58 7.08
C GLU A 77 -1.80 18.28 6.31
N GLU A 78 -1.05 17.53 5.47
CA GLU A 78 0.14 18.03 4.76
C GLU A 78 -0.04 18.14 3.25
N TYR A 79 -1.01 17.41 2.68
CA TYR A 79 -1.21 17.29 1.23
C TYR A 79 -2.62 17.72 0.81
N ASP A 80 -2.76 18.25 -0.42
CA ASP A 80 -4.05 18.71 -0.96
C ASP A 80 -4.91 17.55 -1.48
N ALA A 81 -4.28 16.43 -1.83
CA ALA A 81 -4.94 15.20 -2.27
C ALA A 81 -4.05 13.98 -2.03
N LEU A 82 -4.67 12.83 -1.88
CA LEU A 82 -4.01 11.53 -1.71
C LEU A 82 -4.57 10.53 -2.72
N ILE A 83 -3.68 9.84 -3.42
CA ILE A 83 -4.04 8.69 -4.27
C ILE A 83 -3.43 7.45 -3.64
N HIS A 84 -4.27 6.53 -3.19
CA HIS A 84 -3.88 5.25 -2.60
C HIS A 84 -4.12 4.12 -3.58
N LEU A 85 -3.05 3.41 -3.97
CA LEU A 85 -3.15 2.24 -4.84
C LEU A 85 -3.03 0.97 -3.98
N ASN A 86 -4.00 0.09 -4.12
CA ASN A 86 -4.02 -1.20 -3.41
C ASN A 86 -3.63 -2.37 -4.31
N ILE A 87 -3.19 -3.46 -3.67
CA ILE A 87 -3.27 -4.80 -4.24
C ILE A 87 -4.64 -5.03 -4.87
N GLY A 88 -4.69 -5.72 -6.00
CA GLY A 88 -5.93 -6.00 -6.71
C GLY A 88 -7.03 -6.54 -5.78
N MET A 89 -8.23 -5.98 -5.87
CA MET A 89 -9.37 -6.29 -5.00
C MET A 89 -9.78 -7.77 -5.05
N GLY A 90 -9.40 -8.49 -6.10
CA GLY A 90 -9.62 -9.94 -6.20
C GLY A 90 -8.70 -10.78 -5.32
N PHE A 91 -7.63 -10.18 -4.73
CA PHE A 91 -6.66 -10.89 -3.90
C PHE A 91 -6.81 -10.59 -2.41
N SER A 92 -7.35 -9.42 -2.03
CA SER A 92 -7.41 -8.97 -0.64
C SER A 92 -8.58 -8.03 -0.41
N SER A 93 -9.04 -7.94 0.84
CA SER A 93 -10.00 -6.93 1.28
C SER A 93 -9.38 -5.54 1.52
N CYS A 94 -8.06 -5.35 1.32
CA CYS A 94 -7.39 -4.07 1.50
C CYS A 94 -8.06 -2.94 0.72
N HIS A 95 -8.39 -3.16 -0.56
CA HIS A 95 -9.05 -2.16 -1.39
C HIS A 95 -10.42 -1.75 -0.82
N GLN A 96 -11.25 -2.72 -0.42
CA GLN A 96 -12.55 -2.43 0.19
C GLN A 96 -12.40 -1.65 1.50
N ASN A 97 -11.45 -2.02 2.34
CA ASN A 97 -11.19 -1.35 3.62
C ASN A 97 -10.68 0.09 3.40
N ALA A 98 -9.76 0.28 2.44
CA ALA A 98 -9.26 1.61 2.07
C ALA A 98 -10.37 2.51 1.51
N ARG A 99 -11.28 1.96 0.69
CA ARG A 99 -12.43 2.70 0.17
C ARG A 99 -13.35 3.18 1.28
N LEU A 100 -13.68 2.30 2.24
CA LEU A 100 -14.52 2.67 3.38
C LEU A 100 -13.86 3.78 4.22
N ALA A 101 -12.55 3.70 4.44
CA ALA A 101 -11.80 4.75 5.13
C ALA A 101 -11.81 6.09 4.36
N ALA A 102 -11.71 6.03 3.04
CA ALA A 102 -11.72 7.22 2.19
C ALA A 102 -13.07 7.94 2.16
N GLU A 103 -14.17 7.27 2.48
CA GLU A 103 -15.49 7.91 2.62
C GLU A 103 -15.55 8.91 3.78
N GLU A 104 -14.66 8.76 4.77
CA GLU A 104 -14.55 9.60 5.97
C GLU A 104 -13.47 10.69 5.87
N VAL A 105 -12.73 10.76 4.76
CA VAL A 105 -11.62 11.71 4.59
C VAL A 105 -11.64 12.32 3.18
N ASP A 106 -12.01 13.60 3.11
CA ASP A 106 -12.07 14.32 1.83
C ASP A 106 -10.71 14.36 1.14
N GLY A 107 -10.70 14.31 -0.20
CA GLY A 107 -9.48 14.42 -1.01
C GLY A 107 -8.69 13.13 -1.15
N VAL A 108 -9.19 12.00 -0.66
CA VAL A 108 -8.58 10.67 -0.80
C VAL A 108 -9.23 9.90 -1.96
N TYR A 109 -8.40 9.37 -2.84
CA TYR A 109 -8.79 8.58 -4.01
C TYR A 109 -8.16 7.20 -3.92
N VAL A 110 -8.97 6.16 -3.90
CA VAL A 110 -8.51 4.77 -3.79
C VAL A 110 -8.63 4.07 -5.13
N VAL A 111 -7.50 3.50 -5.59
CA VAL A 111 -7.37 2.85 -6.89
C VAL A 111 -7.12 1.37 -6.70
N ASP A 112 -7.94 0.54 -7.36
CA ASP A 112 -7.67 -0.89 -7.50
C ASP A 112 -6.60 -1.09 -8.59
N SER A 113 -5.43 -1.62 -8.23
CA SER A 113 -4.39 -1.91 -9.22
C SER A 113 -4.77 -3.07 -10.15
N ALA A 114 -5.75 -3.88 -9.78
CA ALA A 114 -6.06 -5.18 -10.41
C ALA A 114 -4.82 -6.06 -10.59
N ASN A 115 -3.77 -5.80 -9.84
CA ASN A 115 -2.44 -6.41 -9.95
C ASN A 115 -1.88 -6.76 -8.57
N LEU A 116 -0.72 -7.42 -8.59
CA LEU A 116 0.06 -7.86 -7.44
C LEU A 116 1.55 -7.66 -7.77
N THR A 117 2.40 -7.47 -6.72
CA THR A 117 3.86 -7.40 -6.84
C THR A 117 4.35 -6.40 -7.90
N VAL A 118 5.17 -6.78 -8.85
CA VAL A 118 5.78 -5.89 -9.85
C VAL A 118 4.73 -5.11 -10.66
N GLY A 119 3.64 -5.77 -11.08
CA GLY A 119 2.57 -5.10 -11.84
C GLY A 119 1.90 -3.98 -11.03
N HIS A 120 1.65 -4.22 -9.74
CA HIS A 120 1.17 -3.21 -8.82
C HIS A 120 2.21 -2.08 -8.62
N GLY A 121 3.48 -2.45 -8.36
CA GLY A 121 4.56 -1.49 -8.18
C GLY A 121 4.77 -0.57 -9.38
N MET A 122 4.64 -1.08 -10.61
CA MET A 122 4.72 -0.27 -11.82
C MET A 122 3.63 0.79 -11.90
N LEU A 123 2.39 0.47 -11.50
CA LEU A 123 1.29 1.45 -11.46
C LEU A 123 1.54 2.52 -10.39
N VAL A 124 2.02 2.11 -9.21
CA VAL A 124 2.39 3.03 -8.13
C VAL A 124 3.48 4.01 -8.60
N LEU A 125 4.52 3.49 -9.26
CA LEU A 125 5.62 4.31 -9.79
C LEU A 125 5.12 5.28 -10.86
N ALA A 126 4.30 4.82 -11.81
CA ALA A 126 3.71 5.68 -12.85
C ALA A 126 2.87 6.82 -12.26
N ALA A 127 2.06 6.53 -11.22
CA ALA A 127 1.29 7.55 -10.51
C ALA A 127 2.20 8.57 -9.80
N ALA A 128 3.28 8.10 -9.17
CA ALA A 128 4.24 8.97 -8.49
C ALA A 128 5.00 9.88 -9.46
N GLU A 129 5.47 9.35 -10.59
CA GLU A 129 6.11 10.12 -11.66
C GLU A 129 5.15 11.18 -12.25
N ALA A 130 3.90 10.81 -12.45
CA ALA A 130 2.87 11.74 -12.95
C ALA A 130 2.58 12.86 -11.94
N ALA A 131 2.52 12.56 -10.66
CA ALA A 131 2.35 13.56 -9.59
C ALA A 131 3.58 14.50 -9.52
N GLU A 132 4.81 13.98 -9.61
CA GLU A 132 6.04 14.78 -9.68
C GLU A 132 6.07 15.69 -10.92
N ALA A 133 5.54 15.21 -12.06
CA ALA A 133 5.40 15.99 -13.28
C ALA A 133 4.29 17.07 -13.24
N GLY A 134 3.58 17.19 -12.10
CA GLY A 134 2.55 18.21 -11.88
C GLY A 134 1.19 17.90 -12.51
N LYS A 135 0.92 16.63 -12.88
CA LYS A 135 -0.40 16.22 -13.33
C LYS A 135 -1.44 16.35 -12.22
N SER A 136 -2.64 16.70 -12.60
CA SER A 136 -3.80 16.74 -11.69
C SER A 136 -4.24 15.32 -11.27
N VAL A 137 -4.99 15.22 -10.18
CA VAL A 137 -5.62 13.97 -9.73
C VAL A 137 -6.40 13.30 -10.86
N THR A 138 -7.23 14.08 -11.58
CA THR A 138 -8.05 13.55 -12.67
C THR A 138 -7.20 12.95 -13.80
N GLU A 139 -6.08 13.58 -14.16
CA GLU A 139 -5.16 13.06 -15.18
C GLU A 139 -4.45 11.78 -14.73
N ILE A 140 -4.07 11.70 -13.45
CA ILE A 140 -3.44 10.49 -12.89
C ILE A 140 -4.42 9.33 -12.84
N LEU A 141 -5.66 9.58 -12.39
CA LEU A 141 -6.69 8.55 -12.32
C LEU A 141 -7.17 8.05 -13.69
N ALA A 142 -6.92 8.82 -14.75
CA ALA A 142 -7.29 8.46 -16.13
C ALA A 142 -6.18 7.69 -16.90
N MET A 143 -5.02 7.44 -16.28
CA MET A 143 -3.91 6.68 -16.88
C MET A 143 -4.16 5.18 -16.87
#